data_4702a2e460e2c804316af79b25fa29ff
#
_entry.id   4702a2e460e2c804316af79b25fa29ff
#
_cell.length_a   1.000
_cell.length_b   1.000
_cell.length_c   1.000
_cell.angle_alpha   90.00
_cell.angle_beta   90.00
_cell.angle_gamma   90.00
#
_symmetry.space_group_name_H-M   'P 1'
#
loop_
_entity.id
_entity.type
_entity.pdbx_description
1 polymer ?
#
loop_
_entity_poly.entity_id
_entity_poly.type
_entity_poly.pdbx_seq_one_letter_code
_entity_poly.pdbx_strand_id
1 'polypeptide(L)'
;EVYGDNREPNNSPVQIAFYGGNFLGLPKETIRSMLAAATRFVQAGLADSIRFSTRPDTVDDERLALISQYPVSTVEIGAQSMSDRVLDRSRRGHSAADTIQAVRLLKELGFETGVQMMVGLPGDDKKTVLHSGHEIGAMAPAFVRIYPTIVLAGSPLGRWYTQGRYH
;
A
#
# COMPACT_ATOMS: atom_id res chain seq x y z
N GLU A 1 -13.01 5.10 28.56
CA GLU A 1 -14.44 5.22 28.18
C GLU A 1 -14.52 5.36 26.68
N VAL A 2 -14.81 4.35 26.04
CA VAL A 2 -15.98 3.81 25.39
C VAL A 2 -16.28 4.46 24.05
N TYR A 3 -15.57 3.98 23.00
CA TYR A 3 -16.09 3.99 21.65
C TYR A 3 -16.92 2.70 21.45
N GLY A 4 -17.98 2.58 22.13
CA GLY A 4 -18.88 1.47 22.01
C GLY A 4 -20.31 1.98 22.16
N ASP A 5 -21.11 1.77 21.14
CA ASP A 5 -22.56 1.78 21.12
C ASP A 5 -23.26 2.81 20.21
N ASN A 6 -22.54 3.47 19.29
CA ASN A 6 -23.20 4.26 18.23
C ASN A 6 -22.88 3.71 16.83
N ARG A 7 -22.91 2.40 16.64
CA ARG A 7 -23.07 1.88 15.28
C ARG A 7 -24.50 2.12 14.84
N GLU A 8 -24.74 3.28 14.23
CA GLU A 8 -25.87 3.41 13.30
C GLU A 8 -25.80 2.21 12.35
N PRO A 9 -26.92 1.63 11.92
CA PRO A 9 -26.93 0.50 11.01
C PRO A 9 -26.50 0.92 9.59
N ASN A 10 -25.36 1.54 9.50
CA ASN A 10 -24.69 1.80 8.23
C ASN A 10 -23.85 0.55 7.96
N ASN A 11 -24.32 -0.28 7.03
CA ASN A 11 -23.83 -1.62 6.71
C ASN A 11 -22.41 -1.63 6.08
N SER A 12 -21.63 -0.57 6.29
CA SER A 12 -20.27 -0.45 5.76
C SER A 12 -19.26 -1.11 6.72
N PRO A 13 -18.38 -2.00 6.22
CA PRO A 13 -17.41 -2.68 7.05
C PRO A 13 -16.43 -1.68 7.68
N VAL A 14 -16.14 -1.85 8.96
CA VAL A 14 -15.17 -1.09 9.72
C VAL A 14 -13.83 -1.83 9.71
N GLN A 15 -12.78 -1.18 9.22
CA GLN A 15 -11.45 -1.78 9.16
C GLN A 15 -10.46 -1.02 10.05
N ILE A 16 -9.63 -1.75 10.79
CA ILE A 16 -8.45 -1.18 11.44
C ILE A 16 -7.36 -1.06 10.40
N ALA A 17 -6.88 0.15 10.15
CA ALA A 17 -5.91 0.42 9.10
C ALA A 17 -4.54 0.80 9.66
N PHE A 18 -3.49 0.08 9.24
CA PHE A 18 -2.10 0.48 9.47
C PHE A 18 -1.53 1.17 8.25
N TYR A 19 -1.25 2.46 8.39
CA TYR A 19 -0.61 3.27 7.37
C TYR A 19 0.82 3.63 7.79
N GLY A 20 1.71 3.75 6.82
CA GLY A 20 3.12 4.09 7.08
C GLY A 20 4.04 3.65 5.96
N GLY A 21 3.48 3.22 4.84
CA GLY A 21 4.19 2.96 3.59
C GLY A 21 4.86 1.60 3.45
N ASN A 22 5.19 0.90 4.54
CA ASN A 22 5.82 -0.43 4.43
C ASN A 22 5.61 -1.28 5.69
N PHE A 23 4.38 -1.73 5.89
CA PHE A 23 4.03 -2.54 7.07
C PHE A 23 4.80 -3.87 7.13
N LEU A 24 4.89 -4.61 6.02
CA LEU A 24 5.61 -5.89 5.96
C LEU A 24 7.13 -5.73 6.05
N GLY A 25 7.67 -4.52 5.86
CA GLY A 25 9.10 -4.24 6.08
C GLY A 25 9.49 -4.07 7.55
N LEU A 26 8.53 -4.09 8.47
CA LEU A 26 8.81 -4.07 9.91
C LEU A 26 9.38 -5.41 10.40
N PRO A 27 10.07 -5.43 11.56
CA PRO A 27 10.45 -6.68 12.21
C PRO A 27 9.22 -7.56 12.46
N LYS A 28 9.34 -8.88 12.23
CA LYS A 28 8.22 -9.83 12.34
C LYS A 28 7.52 -9.77 13.69
N GLU A 29 8.26 -9.61 14.76
CA GLU A 29 7.69 -9.51 16.12
C GLU A 29 6.84 -8.23 16.28
N THR A 30 7.24 -7.14 15.63
CA THR A 30 6.44 -5.91 15.59
C THR A 30 5.14 -6.14 14.81
N ILE A 31 5.21 -6.78 13.64
CA ILE A 31 4.03 -7.14 12.84
C ILE A 31 3.09 -8.01 13.68
N ARG A 32 3.59 -9.07 14.33
CA ARG A 32 2.81 -9.96 15.21
C ARG A 32 2.11 -9.18 16.32
N SER A 33 2.84 -8.34 17.03
CA SER A 33 2.31 -7.55 18.13
C SER A 33 1.18 -6.61 17.68
N MET A 34 1.39 -5.89 16.56
CA MET A 34 0.39 -4.97 16.01
C MET A 34 -0.86 -5.71 15.53
N LEU A 35 -0.70 -6.82 14.79
CA LEU A 35 -1.82 -7.61 14.30
C LEU A 35 -2.58 -8.27 15.45
N ALA A 36 -1.90 -8.82 16.46
CA ALA A 36 -2.53 -9.39 17.65
C ALA A 36 -3.32 -8.34 18.43
N ALA A 37 -2.80 -7.12 18.58
CA ALA A 37 -3.52 -6.03 19.23
C ALA A 37 -4.79 -5.64 18.46
N ALA A 38 -4.72 -5.51 17.14
CA ALA A 38 -5.86 -5.19 16.28
C ALA A 38 -6.91 -6.34 16.28
N THR A 39 -6.46 -7.59 16.29
CA THR A 39 -7.35 -8.77 16.30
C THR A 39 -8.30 -8.77 17.50
N ARG A 40 -7.88 -8.26 18.66
CA ARG A 40 -8.76 -8.16 19.85
C ARG A 40 -10.00 -7.30 19.57
N PHE A 41 -9.87 -6.23 18.82
CA PHE A 41 -10.99 -5.38 18.44
C PHE A 41 -11.91 -6.06 17.43
N VAL A 42 -11.34 -6.85 16.51
CA VAL A 42 -12.14 -7.65 15.57
C VAL A 42 -12.92 -8.72 16.33
N GLN A 43 -12.28 -9.45 17.25
CA GLN A 43 -12.92 -10.45 18.10
C GLN A 43 -14.00 -9.86 19.02
N ALA A 44 -13.84 -8.63 19.46
CA ALA A 44 -14.83 -7.91 20.25
C ALA A 44 -15.99 -7.33 19.41
N GLY A 45 -15.99 -7.54 18.08
CA GLY A 45 -17.00 -7.00 17.17
C GLY A 45 -16.94 -5.47 16.96
N LEU A 46 -15.84 -4.83 17.36
CA LEU A 46 -15.63 -3.38 17.19
C LEU A 46 -15.06 -3.01 15.83
N ALA A 47 -14.50 -3.97 15.11
CA ALA A 47 -14.06 -3.88 13.72
C ALA A 47 -14.36 -5.19 13.01
N ASP A 48 -14.40 -5.16 11.69
CA ASP A 48 -14.71 -6.35 10.87
C ASP A 48 -13.41 -7.01 10.37
N SER A 49 -12.36 -6.23 10.13
CA SER A 49 -11.09 -6.74 9.63
C SER A 49 -9.94 -5.74 9.79
N ILE A 50 -8.76 -6.17 9.35
CA ILE A 50 -7.52 -5.37 9.35
C ILE A 50 -7.11 -5.11 7.91
N ARG A 51 -6.57 -3.90 7.66
CA ARG A 51 -5.90 -3.54 6.39
C ARG A 51 -4.58 -2.85 6.66
N PHE A 52 -3.68 -2.89 5.69
CA PHE A 52 -2.42 -2.12 5.73
C PHE A 52 -1.87 -1.85 4.34
N SER A 53 -0.92 -0.90 4.29
CA SER A 53 -0.14 -0.59 3.08
C SER A 53 1.28 -1.11 3.22
N THR A 54 1.84 -1.66 2.15
CA THR A 54 3.21 -2.16 2.13
C THR A 54 3.88 -1.96 0.78
N ARG A 55 5.21 -2.10 0.75
CA ARG A 55 5.98 -2.10 -0.49
C ARG A 55 5.91 -3.47 -1.15
N PRO A 56 5.94 -3.54 -2.49
CA PRO A 56 5.85 -4.82 -3.20
C PRO A 56 7.03 -5.76 -2.90
N ASP A 57 8.26 -5.25 -2.77
CA ASP A 57 9.47 -6.01 -2.49
C ASP A 57 9.53 -6.65 -1.07
N THR A 58 8.55 -6.34 -0.23
CA THR A 58 8.42 -6.95 1.11
C THR A 58 7.33 -8.02 1.18
N VAL A 59 6.70 -8.34 0.07
CA VAL A 59 5.70 -9.41 -0.03
C VAL A 59 6.42 -10.72 -0.38
N ASP A 60 6.55 -11.61 0.58
CA ASP A 60 7.13 -12.93 0.43
C ASP A 60 6.28 -14.00 1.13
N ASP A 61 6.55 -15.28 0.85
CA ASP A 61 5.76 -16.40 1.37
C ASP A 61 5.74 -16.44 2.89
N GLU A 62 6.85 -16.09 3.55
CA GLU A 62 6.96 -16.11 5.01
C GLU A 62 6.09 -15.02 5.66
N ARG A 63 6.10 -13.81 5.09
CA ARG A 63 5.25 -12.72 5.55
C ARG A 63 3.78 -12.96 5.24
N LEU A 64 3.49 -13.55 4.08
CA LEU A 64 2.14 -13.94 3.72
C LEU A 64 1.58 -15.01 4.66
N ALA A 65 2.37 -16.06 4.98
CA ALA A 65 1.99 -17.07 5.96
C ALA A 65 1.78 -16.46 7.36
N LEU A 66 2.54 -15.43 7.73
CA LEU A 66 2.35 -14.72 8.98
C LEU A 66 1.01 -13.97 9.01
N ILE A 67 0.71 -13.13 8.03
CA ILE A 67 -0.51 -12.29 8.03
C ILE A 67 -1.78 -13.11 7.85
N SER A 68 -1.71 -14.26 7.18
CA SER A 68 -2.85 -15.20 7.03
C SER A 68 -3.35 -15.79 8.35
N GLN A 69 -2.60 -15.66 9.44
CA GLN A 69 -3.01 -16.10 10.78
C GLN A 69 -3.91 -15.07 11.50
N TYR A 70 -4.14 -13.91 10.89
CA TYR A 70 -4.87 -12.78 11.48
C TYR A 70 -6.04 -12.36 10.56
N PRO A 71 -7.04 -11.64 11.07
CA PRO A 71 -8.19 -11.21 10.28
C PRO A 71 -7.83 -10.04 9.33
N VAL A 72 -6.76 -10.19 8.57
CA VAL A 72 -6.38 -9.27 7.51
C VAL A 72 -7.22 -9.56 6.28
N SER A 73 -7.94 -8.57 5.78
CA SER A 73 -8.74 -8.72 4.55
C SER A 73 -8.15 -7.97 3.37
N THR A 74 -7.53 -6.82 3.62
CA THR A 74 -7.12 -5.90 2.54
C THR A 74 -5.64 -5.54 2.67
N VAL A 75 -4.90 -5.69 1.57
CA VAL A 75 -3.50 -5.25 1.47
C VAL A 75 -3.34 -4.28 0.31
N GLU A 76 -2.78 -3.11 0.59
CA GLU A 76 -2.50 -2.09 -0.42
C GLU A 76 -1.01 -2.10 -0.80
N ILE A 77 -0.74 -2.28 -2.09
CA ILE A 77 0.62 -2.30 -2.63
C ILE A 77 1.00 -0.90 -3.12
N GLY A 78 2.07 -0.36 -2.55
CA GLY A 78 2.65 0.91 -2.95
C GLY A 78 3.50 0.80 -4.22
N ALA A 79 2.89 0.51 -5.35
CA ALA A 79 3.57 0.40 -6.65
C ALA A 79 4.21 1.72 -7.08
N GLN A 80 3.47 2.79 -6.94
CA GLN A 80 3.80 4.18 -7.27
C GLN A 80 3.96 4.43 -8.79
N SER A 81 4.67 3.58 -9.52
CA SER A 81 4.82 3.59 -10.97
C SER A 81 5.08 2.16 -11.46
N MET A 82 4.78 1.89 -12.74
CA MET A 82 5.18 0.66 -13.43
C MET A 82 6.33 0.91 -14.41
N SER A 83 7.01 2.04 -14.29
CA SER A 83 8.23 2.36 -15.03
C SER A 83 9.45 2.29 -14.11
N ASP A 84 10.32 1.29 -14.32
CA ASP A 84 11.54 1.12 -13.51
C ASP A 84 12.42 2.37 -13.53
N ARG A 85 12.50 3.07 -14.69
CA ARG A 85 13.19 4.36 -14.79
C ARG A 85 12.65 5.40 -13.81
N VAL A 86 11.35 5.47 -13.62
CA VAL A 86 10.69 6.40 -12.69
C VAL A 86 10.91 5.95 -11.25
N LEU A 87 10.80 4.65 -10.99
CA LEU A 87 11.06 4.05 -9.67
C LEU A 87 12.49 4.30 -9.20
N ASP A 88 13.48 4.09 -10.06
CA ASP A 88 14.90 4.33 -9.78
C ASP A 88 15.18 5.81 -9.49
N ARG A 89 14.67 6.73 -10.34
CA ARG A 89 14.85 8.17 -10.14
C ARG A 89 14.18 8.65 -8.85
N SER A 90 13.09 8.02 -8.46
CA SER A 90 12.36 8.31 -7.22
C SER A 90 12.91 7.54 -6.01
N ARG A 91 13.96 6.72 -6.21
CA ARG A 91 14.60 5.90 -5.17
C ARG A 91 13.61 5.03 -4.41
N ARG A 92 12.70 4.39 -5.15
CA ARG A 92 11.67 3.53 -4.53
C ARG A 92 12.21 2.21 -4.01
N GLY A 93 13.30 1.69 -4.61
CA GLY A 93 14.00 0.49 -4.17
C GLY A 93 13.24 -0.81 -4.45
N HIS A 94 12.28 -0.78 -5.39
CA HIS A 94 11.59 -1.94 -5.93
C HIS A 94 11.34 -1.73 -7.43
N SER A 95 11.01 -2.78 -8.14
CA SER A 95 10.73 -2.79 -9.58
C SER A 95 9.23 -2.94 -9.89
N ALA A 96 8.87 -2.74 -11.15
CA ALA A 96 7.54 -3.08 -11.67
C ALA A 96 7.25 -4.59 -11.55
N ALA A 97 8.26 -5.43 -11.76
CA ALA A 97 8.15 -6.88 -11.62
C ALA A 97 7.80 -7.30 -10.18
N ASP A 98 8.38 -6.65 -9.16
CA ASP A 98 8.03 -6.89 -7.74
C ASP A 98 6.55 -6.58 -7.50
N THR A 99 6.04 -5.50 -8.10
CA THR A 99 4.61 -5.13 -7.99
C THR A 99 3.70 -6.20 -8.59
N ILE A 100 4.01 -6.68 -9.79
CA ILE A 100 3.24 -7.73 -10.46
C ILE A 100 3.21 -9.00 -9.61
N GLN A 101 4.37 -9.41 -9.10
CA GLN A 101 4.48 -10.60 -8.26
C GLN A 101 3.70 -10.46 -6.95
N ALA A 102 3.85 -9.32 -6.26
CA ALA A 102 3.14 -9.07 -4.99
C ALA A 102 1.63 -9.12 -5.17
N VAL A 103 1.09 -8.45 -6.19
CA VAL A 103 -0.36 -8.46 -6.49
C VAL A 103 -0.83 -9.87 -6.80
N ARG A 104 -0.07 -10.66 -7.60
CA ARG A 104 -0.41 -12.04 -7.91
C ARG A 104 -0.49 -12.91 -6.65
N LEU A 105 0.54 -12.89 -5.81
CA LEU A 105 0.61 -13.69 -4.58
C LEU A 105 -0.52 -13.36 -3.61
N LEU A 106 -0.83 -12.07 -3.42
CA LEU A 106 -1.92 -11.64 -2.54
C LEU A 106 -3.28 -12.11 -3.06
N LYS A 107 -3.53 -12.01 -4.36
CA LYS A 107 -4.77 -12.47 -4.98
C LYS A 107 -4.93 -13.99 -4.92
N GLU A 108 -3.86 -14.76 -5.13
CA GLU A 108 -3.85 -16.22 -5.01
C GLU A 108 -4.25 -16.69 -3.59
N LEU A 109 -3.90 -15.90 -2.57
CA LEU A 109 -4.28 -16.16 -1.18
C LEU A 109 -5.63 -15.57 -0.76
N GLY A 110 -6.33 -14.90 -1.69
CA GLY A 110 -7.68 -14.37 -1.47
C GLY A 110 -7.74 -13.02 -0.75
N PHE A 111 -6.62 -12.31 -0.62
CA PHE A 111 -6.63 -10.94 -0.08
C PHE A 111 -7.27 -9.95 -1.06
N GLU A 112 -8.11 -9.06 -0.56
CA GLU A 112 -8.52 -7.88 -1.28
C GLU A 112 -7.29 -7.00 -1.52
N THR A 113 -6.86 -6.91 -2.78
CA THR A 113 -5.60 -6.25 -3.14
C THR A 113 -5.86 -4.90 -3.77
N GLY A 114 -5.43 -3.82 -3.12
CA GLY A 114 -5.39 -2.47 -3.67
C GLY A 114 -4.01 -2.12 -4.21
N VAL A 115 -3.96 -1.20 -5.18
CA VAL A 115 -2.69 -0.67 -5.71
C VAL A 115 -2.67 0.85 -5.60
N GLN A 116 -1.58 1.39 -5.06
CA GLN A 116 -1.35 2.83 -5.01
C GLN A 116 -0.41 3.24 -6.14
N MET A 117 -0.81 4.26 -6.89
CA MET A 117 -0.06 4.88 -7.98
C MET A 117 0.18 6.36 -7.68
N MET A 118 1.33 6.88 -8.04
CA MET A 118 1.61 8.32 -7.99
C MET A 118 1.77 8.91 -9.39
N VAL A 119 1.39 10.17 -9.53
CA VAL A 119 1.54 10.95 -10.77
C VAL A 119 2.51 12.10 -10.53
N GLY A 120 3.41 12.34 -11.47
CA GLY A 120 4.39 13.42 -11.38
C GLY A 120 5.62 13.07 -10.55
N LEU A 121 5.99 11.81 -10.43
CA LEU A 121 7.27 11.41 -9.84
C LEU A 121 8.46 11.90 -10.68
N PRO A 122 9.67 12.03 -10.09
CA PRO A 122 10.87 12.38 -10.84
C PRO A 122 11.09 11.49 -12.07
N GLY A 123 11.10 12.10 -13.25
CA GLY A 123 11.23 11.38 -14.53
C GLY A 123 9.94 10.86 -15.12
N ASP A 124 8.82 11.15 -14.47
CA ASP A 124 7.49 10.82 -14.99
C ASP A 124 7.09 11.75 -16.13
N ASP A 125 6.28 11.26 -17.04
CA ASP A 125 5.64 11.99 -18.12
C ASP A 125 4.27 11.36 -18.43
N LYS A 126 3.51 11.99 -19.30
CA LYS A 126 2.18 11.49 -19.69
C LYS A 126 2.22 10.03 -20.18
N LYS A 127 3.28 9.64 -20.91
CA LYS A 127 3.43 8.29 -21.47
C LYS A 127 3.66 7.27 -20.35
N THR A 128 4.54 7.55 -19.41
CA THR A 128 4.84 6.66 -18.28
C THR A 128 3.67 6.55 -17.31
N VAL A 129 2.92 7.64 -17.07
CA VAL A 129 1.69 7.62 -16.27
C VAL A 129 0.63 6.72 -16.90
N LEU A 130 0.36 6.90 -18.20
CA LEU A 130 -0.63 6.07 -18.91
C LEU A 130 -0.20 4.61 -18.98
N HIS A 131 1.08 4.32 -19.24
CA HIS A 131 1.62 2.98 -19.18
C HIS A 131 1.39 2.35 -17.80
N SER A 132 1.74 3.05 -16.73
CA SER A 132 1.53 2.56 -15.36
C SER A 132 0.05 2.28 -15.09
N GLY A 133 -0.85 3.16 -15.53
CA GLY A 133 -2.29 2.92 -15.41
C GLY A 133 -2.78 1.68 -16.15
N HIS A 134 -2.29 1.43 -17.36
CA HIS A 134 -2.62 0.23 -18.14
C HIS A 134 -2.10 -1.06 -17.47
N GLU A 135 -0.83 -1.08 -17.04
CA GLU A 135 -0.24 -2.23 -16.36
C GLU A 135 -0.96 -2.56 -15.04
N ILE A 136 -1.28 -1.52 -14.25
CA ILE A 136 -2.04 -1.70 -13.01
C ILE A 136 -3.45 -2.23 -13.32
N GLY A 137 -4.12 -1.67 -14.33
CA GLY A 137 -5.45 -2.13 -14.75
C GLY A 137 -5.46 -3.58 -15.21
N ALA A 138 -4.41 -4.01 -15.93
CA ALA A 138 -4.26 -5.40 -16.39
C ALA A 138 -4.12 -6.42 -15.25
N MET A 139 -3.57 -5.99 -14.09
CA MET A 139 -3.52 -6.84 -12.89
C MET A 139 -4.89 -7.02 -12.20
N ALA A 140 -5.90 -6.24 -12.60
CA ALA A 140 -7.26 -6.25 -12.04
C ALA A 140 -7.27 -6.25 -10.49
N PRO A 141 -6.70 -5.21 -9.84
CA PRO A 141 -6.80 -5.06 -8.39
C PRO A 141 -8.25 -4.73 -7.98
N ALA A 142 -8.59 -4.93 -6.72
CA ALA A 142 -9.92 -4.60 -6.19
C ALA A 142 -10.19 -3.08 -6.25
N PHE A 143 -9.16 -2.28 -6.06
CA PHE A 143 -9.23 -0.81 -6.21
C PHE A 143 -7.84 -0.23 -6.51
N VAL A 144 -7.85 1.00 -7.05
CA VAL A 144 -6.63 1.79 -7.30
C VAL A 144 -6.76 3.14 -6.60
N ARG A 145 -5.68 3.57 -5.95
CA ARG A 145 -5.55 4.93 -5.42
C ARG A 145 -4.51 5.69 -6.21
N ILE A 146 -4.87 6.88 -6.67
CA ILE A 146 -3.98 7.75 -7.45
C ILE A 146 -3.67 8.99 -6.62
N TYR A 147 -2.39 9.24 -6.38
CA TYR A 147 -1.92 10.38 -5.62
C TYR A 147 -1.06 11.32 -6.48
N PRO A 148 -1.30 12.63 -6.46
CA PRO A 148 -0.37 13.57 -7.05
C PRO A 148 0.91 13.65 -6.21
N THR A 149 2.05 13.85 -6.86
CA THR A 149 3.31 14.15 -6.16
C THR A 149 3.26 15.58 -5.64
N ILE A 150 3.42 15.73 -4.33
CA ILE A 150 3.44 17.05 -3.67
C ILE A 150 4.87 17.40 -3.29
N VAL A 151 5.32 18.59 -3.69
CA VAL A 151 6.65 19.11 -3.35
C VAL A 151 6.60 19.75 -1.98
N LEU A 152 7.24 19.14 -1.00
CA LEU A 152 7.32 19.65 0.37
C LEU A 152 8.65 20.38 0.58
N ALA A 153 8.59 21.54 1.23
CA ALA A 153 9.79 22.27 1.66
C ALA A 153 10.68 21.38 2.57
N GLY A 154 11.99 21.47 2.39
CA GLY A 154 12.96 20.66 3.14
C GLY A 154 13.14 19.21 2.63
N SER A 155 12.23 18.69 1.80
CA SER A 155 12.39 17.35 1.22
C SER A 155 13.48 17.33 0.14
N PRO A 156 14.03 16.13 -0.23
CA PRO A 156 14.90 16.00 -1.39
C PRO A 156 14.27 16.53 -2.68
N LEU A 157 12.99 16.27 -2.89
CA LEU A 157 12.26 16.75 -4.06
C LEU A 157 12.08 18.28 -4.02
N GLY A 158 11.85 18.86 -2.84
CA GLY A 158 11.79 20.31 -2.65
C GLY A 158 13.11 21.00 -3.04
N ARG A 159 14.26 20.40 -2.69
CA ARG A 159 15.57 20.88 -3.14
C ARG A 159 15.74 20.79 -4.65
N TRP A 160 15.27 19.72 -5.28
CA TRP A 160 15.33 19.60 -6.75
C TRP A 160 14.44 20.62 -7.45
N TYR A 161 13.28 20.90 -6.89
CA TYR A 161 12.36 21.91 -7.39
C TYR A 161 13.00 23.32 -7.34
N THR A 162 13.57 23.71 -6.20
CA THR A 162 14.26 25.02 -6.07
C THR A 162 15.51 25.13 -6.94
N GLN A 163 16.12 24.03 -7.34
CA GLN A 163 17.27 23.97 -8.26
C GLN A 163 16.86 23.88 -9.75
N GLY A 164 15.56 23.90 -10.08
CA GLY A 164 15.09 23.72 -11.45
C GLY A 164 15.33 22.31 -12.03
N ARG A 165 15.57 21.32 -11.19
CA ARG A 165 15.80 19.91 -11.58
C ARG A 165 14.53 19.06 -11.60
N TYR A 166 13.45 19.57 -11.10
CA TYR A 166 12.10 18.99 -11.07
C TYR A 166 11.08 20.13 -11.29
N HIS A 167 10.06 19.87 -12.14
CA HIS A 167 9.01 20.82 -12.54
C HIS A 167 7.62 20.22 -12.33
#